data_506561bc0bd7a8afd8c2c653004f1079
#
_entry.id   506561bc0bd7a8afd8c2c653004f1079
#
_cell.length_a   1.000
_cell.length_b   1.000
_cell.length_c   1.000
_cell.angle_alpha   90.00
_cell.angle_beta   90.00
_cell.angle_gamma   90.00
#
_symmetry.space_group_name_H-M   'P 1'
#
loop_
_entity.id
_entity.type
_entity.pdbx_description
1 polymer ?
#
loop_
_entity_poly.entity_id
_entity_poly.type
_entity_poly.pdbx_seq_one_letter_code
_entity_poly.pdbx_strand_id
1 'polypeptide(L)'
;MQSLMRAVQVNNPGGPEALELVELPMPVCKPGEVRVRAEAIGAGGPDVLIRNGTYKWMPPLPAIPGNEMAGTVEALGPGVTTLQVGQRVLVSSRELPQRGGCYAEFICVPEDAPFVLPDSIAFQDAVSLGNVQLAQAMLLAGNGGLPVRSILVPGAAGGVATMLVQLAAHHGMTVIGTASTPEKKAHALAHGASAIVDGDPAGLPDRVFALTEGRGVDLAFDHIGAELLIACIRSLAPLGTAISYNIAGGPPARDVFMELRSLLSKSLAVRTFSIHTFDADRQQRRALMEKAIGLMSQGAVRAPPTRVFPMTEVQEVHRMLDAGASLGKLVLAPR
;
A
#
# COMPACT_ATOMS: atom_id res chain seq x y z
N MET A 1 -12.17 10.98 37.00
CA MET A 1 -10.88 10.99 36.27
C MET A 1 -11.19 10.78 34.79
N GLN A 2 -10.62 11.58 33.94
CA GLN A 2 -10.77 11.37 32.49
C GLN A 2 -9.99 10.10 32.09
N SER A 3 -10.61 9.16 31.38
CA SER A 3 -9.93 7.97 30.89
C SER A 3 -8.84 8.37 29.91
N LEU A 4 -7.66 7.74 30.00
CA LEU A 4 -6.54 7.96 29.09
C LEU A 4 -6.44 6.83 28.10
N MET A 5 -5.83 7.08 26.94
CA MET A 5 -5.43 6.12 25.93
C MET A 5 -3.98 6.33 25.55
N ARG A 6 -3.32 5.29 25.04
CA ARG A 6 -1.97 5.41 24.45
C ARG A 6 -2.07 5.74 22.98
N ALA A 7 -1.15 6.59 22.54
CA ALA A 7 -0.97 6.93 21.13
C ALA A 7 0.53 7.16 20.85
N VAL A 8 0.91 7.09 19.58
CA VAL A 8 2.24 7.50 19.12
C VAL A 8 2.13 8.86 18.46
N GLN A 9 2.95 9.81 18.92
CA GLN A 9 2.92 11.20 18.47
C GLN A 9 4.29 11.62 17.91
N VAL A 10 4.25 12.51 16.94
CA VAL A 10 5.41 13.21 16.38
C VAL A 10 5.25 14.69 16.73
N ASN A 11 6.11 15.19 17.61
CA ASN A 11 6.17 16.61 17.93
C ASN A 11 7.05 17.37 16.94
N ASN A 12 8.21 16.81 16.61
CA ASN A 12 9.14 17.34 15.64
C ASN A 12 9.51 16.23 14.65
N PRO A 13 9.34 16.44 13.33
CA PRO A 13 9.72 15.44 12.34
C PRO A 13 11.19 15.05 12.42
N GLY A 14 11.49 13.76 12.21
CA GLY A 14 12.85 13.23 12.32
C GLY A 14 12.96 11.75 11.98
N GLY A 15 14.00 11.12 12.51
CA GLY A 15 14.23 9.69 12.46
C GLY A 15 13.20 8.90 13.30
N PRO A 16 13.39 7.58 13.43
CA PRO A 16 12.48 6.74 14.24
C PRO A 16 12.30 7.22 15.69
N GLU A 17 13.28 7.89 16.25
CA GLU A 17 13.28 8.48 17.59
C GLU A 17 12.26 9.63 17.76
N ALA A 18 11.78 10.21 16.65
CA ALA A 18 10.74 11.24 16.67
C ALA A 18 9.34 10.67 17.02
N LEU A 19 9.19 9.35 17.04
CA LEU A 19 7.97 8.67 17.43
C LEU A 19 7.94 8.49 18.95
N GLU A 20 7.08 9.23 19.62
CA GLU A 20 6.94 9.21 21.07
C GLU A 20 5.63 8.53 21.48
N LEU A 21 5.71 7.54 22.37
CA LEU A 21 4.52 6.95 22.99
C LEU A 21 4.02 7.90 24.09
N VAL A 22 2.78 8.33 23.98
CA VAL A 22 2.16 9.31 24.87
C VAL A 22 0.83 8.80 25.41
N GLU A 23 0.43 9.32 26.57
CA GLU A 23 -0.93 9.17 27.10
C GLU A 23 -1.75 10.42 26.78
N LEU A 24 -2.89 10.23 26.12
CA LEU A 24 -3.80 11.28 25.70
C LEU A 24 -5.19 11.03 26.31
N PRO A 25 -6.01 12.07 26.49
CA PRO A 25 -7.40 11.86 26.86
C PRO A 25 -8.13 10.97 25.86
N MET A 26 -8.94 10.03 26.37
CA MET A 26 -9.83 9.21 25.55
C MET A 26 -10.69 10.12 24.65
N PRO A 27 -10.71 9.92 23.32
CA PRO A 27 -11.49 10.77 22.43
C PRO A 27 -12.99 10.56 22.66
N VAL A 28 -13.74 11.65 22.65
CA VAL A 28 -15.19 11.66 22.80
C VAL A 28 -15.82 11.90 21.43
N CYS A 29 -16.73 11.01 21.02
CA CYS A 29 -17.41 11.14 19.73
C CYS A 29 -18.27 12.40 19.70
N LYS A 30 -18.11 13.17 18.65
CA LYS A 30 -19.04 14.25 18.27
C LYS A 30 -20.29 13.68 17.60
N PRO A 31 -21.34 14.49 17.39
CA PRO A 31 -22.47 14.06 16.58
C PRO A 31 -22.03 13.54 15.19
N GLY A 32 -22.52 12.37 14.79
CA GLY A 32 -22.17 11.72 13.54
C GLY A 32 -20.80 11.00 13.52
N GLU A 33 -20.11 10.90 14.67
CA GLU A 33 -18.84 10.17 14.80
C GLU A 33 -19.02 8.84 15.53
N VAL A 34 -18.13 7.90 15.23
CA VAL A 34 -17.99 6.63 15.94
C VAL A 34 -16.58 6.53 16.53
N ARG A 35 -16.45 5.95 17.72
CA ARG A 35 -15.14 5.60 18.30
C ARG A 35 -14.80 4.16 17.96
N VAL A 36 -13.66 3.98 17.31
CA VAL A 36 -13.12 2.68 16.97
C VAL A 36 -11.98 2.36 17.92
N ARG A 37 -12.05 1.17 18.53
CA ARG A 37 -10.97 0.58 19.31
C ARG A 37 -10.08 -0.22 18.35
N ALA A 38 -8.79 0.09 18.34
CA ALA A 38 -7.82 -0.62 17.51
C ALA A 38 -7.58 -2.05 18.02
N GLU A 39 -7.50 -2.99 17.07
CA GLU A 39 -7.06 -4.37 17.28
C GLU A 39 -5.78 -4.65 16.50
N ALA A 40 -5.59 -4.01 15.35
CA ALA A 40 -4.38 -4.06 14.54
C ALA A 40 -4.15 -2.70 13.84
N ILE A 41 -2.93 -2.24 13.83
CA ILE A 41 -2.53 -0.97 13.21
C ILE A 41 -1.46 -1.28 12.17
N GLY A 42 -1.70 -0.93 10.90
CA GLY A 42 -0.74 -1.14 9.83
C GLY A 42 0.37 -0.09 9.85
N ALA A 43 1.63 -0.53 9.71
CA ALA A 43 2.76 0.36 9.50
C ALA A 43 3.25 0.30 8.05
N GLY A 44 3.58 1.47 7.47
CA GLY A 44 3.97 1.55 6.07
C GLY A 44 4.65 2.86 5.65
N GLY A 45 4.91 2.99 4.36
CA GLY A 45 5.61 4.15 3.79
C GLY A 45 5.01 5.52 4.12
N PRO A 46 3.68 5.73 4.04
CA PRO A 46 3.08 7.01 4.40
C PRO A 46 3.39 7.44 5.84
N ASP A 47 3.48 6.49 6.76
CA ASP A 47 3.77 6.76 8.18
C ASP A 47 5.22 7.22 8.39
N VAL A 48 6.15 6.65 7.59
CA VAL A 48 7.54 7.12 7.52
C VAL A 48 7.60 8.55 7.00
N LEU A 49 6.83 8.88 5.97
CA LEU A 49 6.78 10.23 5.40
C LEU A 49 6.18 11.25 6.37
N ILE A 50 5.16 10.86 7.17
CA ILE A 50 4.61 11.71 8.24
C ILE A 50 5.67 11.92 9.32
N ARG A 51 6.32 10.84 9.79
CA ARG A 51 7.35 10.92 10.81
C ARG A 51 8.49 11.86 10.44
N ASN A 52 8.99 11.80 9.19
CA ASN A 52 10.11 12.62 8.74
C ASN A 52 9.69 13.99 8.17
N GLY A 53 8.40 14.32 8.17
CA GLY A 53 7.87 15.62 7.73
C GLY A 53 7.85 15.85 6.22
N THR A 54 8.00 14.81 5.40
CA THR A 54 8.04 14.92 3.93
C THR A 54 6.72 14.49 3.26
N TYR A 55 5.71 14.11 4.06
CA TYR A 55 4.41 13.72 3.52
C TYR A 55 3.70 14.92 2.89
N LYS A 56 3.30 14.81 1.65
CA LYS A 56 2.65 15.91 0.91
C LYS A 56 1.35 16.38 1.59
N TRP A 57 0.65 15.50 2.27
CA TRP A 57 -0.59 15.78 3.01
C TRP A 57 -0.34 15.70 4.52
N MET A 58 0.74 16.33 4.97
CA MET A 58 1.17 16.32 6.36
C MET A 58 0.05 16.80 7.30
N PRO A 59 -0.33 16.00 8.32
CA PRO A 59 -1.24 16.48 9.37
C PRO A 59 -0.54 17.58 10.21
N PRO A 60 -1.31 18.46 10.87
CA PRO A 60 -0.75 19.44 11.79
C PRO A 60 0.06 18.79 12.92
N LEU A 61 1.15 19.42 13.31
CA LEU A 61 1.93 19.02 14.49
C LEU A 61 1.32 19.59 15.78
N PRO A 62 1.35 18.84 16.88
CA PRO A 62 1.82 17.47 17.03
C PRO A 62 0.91 16.47 16.30
N ALA A 63 1.50 15.58 15.52
CA ALA A 63 0.78 14.65 14.65
C ALA A 63 0.76 13.23 15.22
N ILE A 64 -0.36 12.54 15.09
CA ILE A 64 -0.44 11.08 15.29
C ILE A 64 -0.35 10.44 13.89
N PRO A 65 0.72 9.69 13.59
CA PRO A 65 0.79 8.94 12.34
C PRO A 65 -0.26 7.83 12.26
N GLY A 66 -0.12 6.94 11.31
CA GLY A 66 -1.00 5.79 11.14
C GLY A 66 -1.98 5.99 9.99
N ASN A 67 -1.68 5.31 8.88
CA ASN A 67 -2.50 5.41 7.66
C ASN A 67 -3.71 4.47 7.69
N GLU A 68 -3.66 3.42 8.49
CA GLU A 68 -4.71 2.43 8.57
C GLU A 68 -4.74 1.69 9.91
N MET A 69 -5.94 1.38 10.38
CA MET A 69 -6.18 0.50 11.52
C MET A 69 -7.41 -0.36 11.28
N ALA A 70 -7.40 -1.57 11.81
CA ALA A 70 -8.58 -2.42 11.88
C ALA A 70 -8.97 -2.64 13.35
N GLY A 71 -10.26 -2.67 13.62
CA GLY A 71 -10.73 -2.76 14.99
C GLY A 71 -12.25 -2.89 15.08
N THR A 72 -12.76 -2.53 16.25
CA THR A 72 -14.18 -2.69 16.59
C THR A 72 -14.78 -1.33 16.98
N VAL A 73 -15.96 -1.05 16.48
CA VAL A 73 -16.75 0.11 16.92
C VAL A 73 -17.06 -0.06 18.41
N GLU A 74 -16.58 0.86 19.25
CA GLU A 74 -16.70 0.77 20.72
C GLU A 74 -17.75 1.72 21.27
N ALA A 75 -17.94 2.88 20.63
CA ALA A 75 -18.97 3.84 21.03
C ALA A 75 -19.52 4.59 19.80
N LEU A 76 -20.74 5.07 19.94
CA LEU A 76 -21.44 5.86 18.94
C LEU A 76 -21.70 7.27 19.48
N GLY A 77 -21.43 8.27 18.67
CA GLY A 77 -21.84 9.63 18.91
C GLY A 77 -23.33 9.85 18.62
N PRO A 78 -23.89 11.00 19.05
CA PRO A 78 -25.28 11.32 18.76
C PRO A 78 -25.58 11.31 17.26
N GLY A 79 -26.72 10.72 16.88
CA GLY A 79 -27.23 10.71 15.49
C GLY A 79 -26.60 9.67 14.57
N VAL A 80 -25.67 8.85 15.04
CA VAL A 80 -25.11 7.72 14.27
C VAL A 80 -26.18 6.66 14.03
N THR A 81 -26.34 6.24 12.76
CA THR A 81 -27.36 5.26 12.36
C THR A 81 -26.84 4.15 11.47
N THR A 82 -25.65 4.29 10.88
CA THR A 82 -25.11 3.35 9.88
C THR A 82 -24.23 2.26 10.45
N LEU A 83 -23.72 2.44 11.67
CA LEU A 83 -22.83 1.50 12.36
C LEU A 83 -23.40 1.12 13.74
N GLN A 84 -22.94 -0.01 14.28
CA GLN A 84 -23.33 -0.54 15.57
C GLN A 84 -22.11 -0.85 16.44
N VAL A 85 -22.26 -0.73 17.77
CA VAL A 85 -21.24 -1.17 18.72
C VAL A 85 -20.96 -2.67 18.53
N GLY A 86 -19.69 -3.05 18.55
CA GLY A 86 -19.22 -4.41 18.28
C GLY A 86 -18.93 -4.69 16.80
N GLN A 87 -19.31 -3.81 15.90
CA GLN A 87 -19.06 -4.01 14.47
C GLN A 87 -17.58 -3.91 14.12
N ARG A 88 -17.09 -4.87 13.33
CA ARG A 88 -15.70 -4.96 12.86
C ARG A 88 -15.51 -3.98 11.70
N VAL A 89 -14.45 -3.17 11.74
CA VAL A 89 -14.22 -2.14 10.74
C VAL A 89 -12.73 -1.96 10.41
N LEU A 90 -12.48 -1.48 9.19
CA LEU A 90 -11.22 -0.89 8.78
C LEU A 90 -11.38 0.63 8.72
N VAL A 91 -10.47 1.36 9.35
CA VAL A 91 -10.32 2.81 9.19
C VAL A 91 -9.11 3.06 8.29
N SER A 92 -9.33 3.78 7.20
CA SER A 92 -8.24 4.31 6.36
C SER A 92 -8.19 5.82 6.53
N SER A 93 -7.01 6.36 6.83
CA SER A 93 -6.84 7.81 6.99
C SER A 93 -7.17 8.61 5.72
N ARG A 94 -7.29 7.92 4.57
CA ARG A 94 -7.73 8.54 3.30
C ARG A 94 -9.21 8.92 3.30
N GLU A 95 -10.01 8.33 4.18
CA GLU A 95 -11.42 8.69 4.39
C GLU A 95 -11.59 9.77 5.45
N LEU A 96 -10.51 10.18 6.12
CA LEU A 96 -10.54 11.17 7.19
C LEU A 96 -10.21 12.58 6.67
N PRO A 97 -10.70 13.64 7.34
CA PRO A 97 -10.36 15.02 7.02
C PRO A 97 -8.85 15.30 7.07
N GLN A 98 -8.14 14.63 7.97
CA GLN A 98 -6.69 14.70 8.10
C GLN A 98 -6.07 13.31 7.89
N ARG A 99 -4.92 13.27 7.22
CA ARG A 99 -4.16 12.04 7.01
C ARG A 99 -3.43 11.66 8.30
N GLY A 100 -3.53 10.38 8.72
CA GLY A 100 -2.96 9.87 9.97
C GLY A 100 -4.03 9.63 11.03
N GLY A 101 -3.60 9.49 12.29
CA GLY A 101 -4.47 9.28 13.44
C GLY A 101 -4.62 7.83 13.89
N CYS A 102 -4.19 6.86 13.09
CA CYS A 102 -4.40 5.44 13.42
C CYS A 102 -3.37 4.85 14.39
N TYR A 103 -2.26 5.53 14.70
CA TYR A 103 -1.30 5.07 15.71
C TYR A 103 -1.80 5.38 17.13
N ALA A 104 -2.97 4.89 17.46
CA ALA A 104 -3.63 5.12 18.75
C ALA A 104 -4.51 3.90 19.13
N GLU A 105 -4.75 3.74 20.45
CA GLU A 105 -5.68 2.71 20.95
C GLU A 105 -7.12 2.96 20.50
N PHE A 106 -7.50 4.23 20.36
CA PHE A 106 -8.84 4.66 19.95
C PHE A 106 -8.77 5.85 19.01
N ILE A 107 -9.71 5.90 18.10
CA ILE A 107 -9.93 7.06 17.21
C ILE A 107 -11.42 7.34 17.06
N CYS A 108 -11.83 8.62 17.08
CA CYS A 108 -13.17 9.03 16.65
C CYS A 108 -13.12 9.45 15.19
N VAL A 109 -14.03 8.92 14.39
CA VAL A 109 -14.10 9.16 12.94
C VAL A 109 -15.55 9.35 12.50
N PRO A 110 -15.83 10.09 11.42
CA PRO A 110 -17.19 10.17 10.85
C PRO A 110 -17.75 8.75 10.59
N GLU A 111 -19.05 8.55 10.83
CA GLU A 111 -19.69 7.22 10.70
C GLU A 111 -19.60 6.64 9.28
N ASP A 112 -19.41 7.49 8.28
CA ASP A 112 -19.28 7.08 6.87
C ASP A 112 -17.83 6.83 6.42
N ALA A 113 -16.85 7.03 7.32
CA ALA A 113 -15.43 6.81 7.02
C ALA A 113 -15.01 5.33 7.11
N PRO A 114 -15.41 4.54 8.13
CA PRO A 114 -15.01 3.14 8.24
C PRO A 114 -15.58 2.26 7.12
N PHE A 115 -14.88 1.16 6.87
CA PHE A 115 -15.35 0.06 6.03
C PHE A 115 -15.69 -1.13 6.91
N VAL A 116 -16.88 -1.68 6.77
CA VAL A 116 -17.29 -2.87 7.52
C VAL A 116 -16.47 -4.07 7.04
N LEU A 117 -15.93 -4.83 7.99
CA LEU A 117 -15.14 -6.02 7.71
C LEU A 117 -15.98 -7.30 7.97
N PRO A 118 -16.00 -8.25 7.04
CA PRO A 118 -16.56 -9.56 7.27
C PRO A 118 -15.70 -10.34 8.29
N ASP A 119 -16.31 -11.31 8.98
CA ASP A 119 -15.62 -12.14 9.97
C ASP A 119 -14.49 -12.99 9.38
N SER A 120 -14.56 -13.29 8.09
CA SER A 120 -13.54 -14.06 7.36
C SER A 120 -12.19 -13.33 7.23
N ILE A 121 -12.11 -12.02 7.48
CA ILE A 121 -10.87 -11.25 7.40
C ILE A 121 -10.36 -10.96 8.83
N ALA A 122 -9.19 -11.47 9.18
CA ALA A 122 -8.55 -11.13 10.45
C ALA A 122 -8.14 -9.64 10.48
N PHE A 123 -8.14 -9.00 11.65
CA PHE A 123 -7.78 -7.58 11.77
C PHE A 123 -6.35 -7.30 11.26
N GLN A 124 -5.41 -8.22 11.51
CA GLN A 124 -4.02 -8.12 11.04
C GLN A 124 -3.91 -8.21 9.50
N ASP A 125 -4.82 -8.94 8.86
CA ASP A 125 -4.88 -9.04 7.40
C ASP A 125 -5.55 -7.80 6.79
N ALA A 126 -6.58 -7.28 7.46
CA ALA A 126 -7.33 -6.11 6.99
C ALA A 126 -6.46 -4.87 6.80
N VAL A 127 -5.40 -4.68 7.61
CA VAL A 127 -4.45 -3.57 7.45
C VAL A 127 -3.49 -3.75 6.26
N SER A 128 -3.72 -4.74 5.39
CA SER A 128 -3.09 -4.86 4.07
C SER A 128 -4.01 -4.44 2.92
N LEU A 129 -5.29 -4.14 3.21
CA LEU A 129 -6.29 -3.81 2.19
C LEU A 129 -5.96 -2.52 1.42
N GLY A 130 -5.28 -1.56 2.05
CA GLY A 130 -4.77 -0.38 1.35
C GLY A 130 -3.80 -0.72 0.21
N ASN A 131 -2.98 -1.74 0.37
CA ASN A 131 -2.10 -2.23 -0.70
C ASN A 131 -2.88 -2.92 -1.82
N VAL A 132 -3.96 -3.67 -1.49
CA VAL A 132 -4.86 -4.28 -2.49
C VAL A 132 -5.57 -3.19 -3.29
N GLN A 133 -6.09 -2.16 -2.60
CA GLN A 133 -6.74 -1.01 -3.24
C GLN A 133 -5.80 -0.31 -4.22
N LEU A 134 -4.54 -0.04 -3.82
CA LEU A 134 -3.55 0.58 -4.68
C LEU A 134 -3.21 -0.30 -5.90
N ALA A 135 -2.99 -1.59 -5.70
CA ALA A 135 -2.67 -2.53 -6.77
C ALA A 135 -3.82 -2.63 -7.79
N GLN A 136 -5.08 -2.71 -7.32
CA GLN A 136 -6.25 -2.68 -8.20
C GLN A 136 -6.35 -1.38 -9.01
N ALA A 137 -6.16 -0.24 -8.36
CA ALA A 137 -6.24 1.06 -9.01
C ALA A 137 -5.18 1.18 -10.12
N MET A 138 -3.98 0.68 -9.90
CA MET A 138 -2.91 0.64 -10.91
C MET A 138 -3.23 -0.28 -12.08
N LEU A 139 -3.77 -1.48 -11.82
CA LEU A 139 -4.19 -2.40 -12.88
C LEU A 139 -5.35 -1.81 -13.70
N LEU A 140 -6.29 -1.13 -13.05
CA LEU A 140 -7.40 -0.45 -13.71
C LEU A 140 -6.93 0.74 -14.57
N ALA A 141 -5.98 1.52 -14.07
CA ALA A 141 -5.36 2.62 -14.82
C ALA A 141 -4.54 2.12 -16.02
N GLY A 142 -4.03 0.93 -15.91
CA GLY A 142 -3.40 0.00 -16.82
C GLY A 142 -2.96 0.54 -18.16
N ASN A 143 -3.41 -0.12 -19.19
CA ASN A 143 -2.95 0.01 -20.59
C ASN A 143 -3.94 0.75 -21.49
N GLY A 144 -4.65 1.75 -20.95
CA GLY A 144 -5.56 2.58 -21.76
C GLY A 144 -6.71 1.81 -22.41
N GLY A 145 -7.18 0.71 -21.80
CA GLY A 145 -8.24 -0.15 -22.31
C GLY A 145 -7.75 -1.29 -23.23
N LEU A 146 -6.45 -1.35 -23.52
CA LEU A 146 -5.87 -2.45 -24.28
C LEU A 146 -5.77 -3.73 -23.41
N PRO A 147 -5.90 -4.92 -23.99
CA PRO A 147 -5.74 -6.18 -23.26
C PRO A 147 -4.37 -6.31 -22.61
N VAL A 148 -4.34 -6.73 -21.34
CA VAL A 148 -3.12 -7.01 -20.58
C VAL A 148 -3.00 -8.51 -20.39
N ARG A 149 -1.94 -9.12 -20.93
CA ARG A 149 -1.66 -10.57 -20.85
C ARG A 149 -0.50 -10.87 -19.93
N SER A 150 0.43 -9.93 -19.79
CA SER A 150 1.65 -10.11 -19.03
C SER A 150 2.10 -8.82 -18.34
N ILE A 151 2.65 -8.99 -17.13
CA ILE A 151 3.16 -7.85 -16.35
C ILE A 151 4.56 -8.14 -15.80
N LEU A 152 5.34 -7.07 -15.62
CA LEU A 152 6.61 -7.09 -14.90
C LEU A 152 6.43 -6.37 -13.55
N VAL A 153 6.82 -7.03 -12.47
CA VAL A 153 6.72 -6.51 -11.10
C VAL A 153 8.09 -6.56 -10.44
N PRO A 154 8.92 -5.52 -10.54
CA PRO A 154 10.15 -5.40 -9.79
C PRO A 154 9.91 -5.43 -8.28
N GLY A 155 10.79 -6.10 -7.54
CA GLY A 155 10.64 -6.24 -6.08
C GLY A 155 9.36 -6.97 -5.68
N ALA A 156 9.02 -8.07 -6.36
CA ALA A 156 7.75 -8.80 -6.29
C ALA A 156 7.33 -9.30 -4.89
N ALA A 157 8.23 -9.23 -3.90
CA ALA A 157 7.95 -9.58 -2.49
C ALA A 157 7.59 -8.37 -1.61
N GLY A 158 7.55 -7.16 -2.16
CA GLY A 158 7.10 -5.95 -1.43
C GLY A 158 5.59 -5.96 -1.19
N GLY A 159 5.12 -5.17 -0.22
CA GLY A 159 3.70 -5.19 0.19
C GLY A 159 2.70 -4.94 -0.95
N VAL A 160 2.89 -3.88 -1.74
CA VAL A 160 2.04 -3.56 -2.91
C VAL A 160 2.32 -4.55 -4.05
N ALA A 161 3.59 -4.90 -4.26
CA ALA A 161 4.00 -5.80 -5.33
C ALA A 161 3.39 -7.20 -5.15
N THR A 162 3.35 -7.74 -3.92
CA THR A 162 2.66 -9.00 -3.61
C THR A 162 1.17 -8.95 -4.00
N MET A 163 0.51 -7.81 -3.80
CA MET A 163 -0.90 -7.65 -4.20
C MET A 163 -1.05 -7.56 -5.71
N LEU A 164 -0.14 -6.88 -6.41
CA LEU A 164 -0.11 -6.86 -7.88
C LEU A 164 0.07 -8.26 -8.46
N VAL A 165 1.01 -9.04 -7.90
CA VAL A 165 1.25 -10.43 -8.31
C VAL A 165 -0.03 -11.26 -8.18
N GLN A 166 -0.67 -11.23 -7.01
CA GLN A 166 -1.88 -12.02 -6.76
C GLN A 166 -3.05 -11.59 -7.64
N LEU A 167 -3.31 -10.29 -7.76
CA LEU A 167 -4.39 -9.76 -8.59
C LEU A 167 -4.19 -10.10 -10.08
N ALA A 168 -2.97 -9.94 -10.59
CA ALA A 168 -2.67 -10.27 -11.97
C ALA A 168 -2.81 -11.77 -12.24
N ALA A 169 -2.32 -12.62 -11.34
CA ALA A 169 -2.50 -14.07 -11.43
C ALA A 169 -3.99 -14.47 -11.36
N HIS A 170 -4.78 -13.83 -10.46
CA HIS A 170 -6.22 -14.04 -10.38
C HIS A 170 -6.94 -13.69 -11.68
N HIS A 171 -6.46 -12.69 -12.41
CA HIS A 171 -6.98 -12.32 -13.74
C HIS A 171 -6.36 -13.11 -14.90
N GLY A 172 -5.59 -14.16 -14.64
CA GLY A 172 -4.99 -15.03 -15.65
C GLY A 172 -3.81 -14.41 -16.41
N MET A 173 -3.20 -13.36 -15.89
CA MET A 173 -2.04 -12.72 -16.50
C MET A 173 -0.75 -13.48 -16.17
N THR A 174 0.20 -13.49 -17.09
CA THR A 174 1.57 -13.94 -16.82
C THR A 174 2.29 -12.87 -16.00
N VAL A 175 2.84 -13.27 -14.86
CA VAL A 175 3.53 -12.35 -13.92
C VAL A 175 5.01 -12.68 -13.88
N ILE A 176 5.85 -11.78 -14.38
CA ILE A 176 7.29 -11.85 -14.24
C ILE A 176 7.70 -10.90 -13.10
N GLY A 177 8.36 -11.43 -12.08
CA GLY A 177 8.81 -10.63 -10.95
C GLY A 177 10.32 -10.58 -10.85
N THR A 178 10.85 -9.65 -10.02
CA THR A 178 12.23 -9.71 -9.57
C THR A 178 12.31 -9.83 -8.05
N ALA A 179 13.33 -10.50 -7.54
CA ALA A 179 13.57 -10.64 -6.11
C ALA A 179 15.05 -10.82 -5.82
N SER A 180 15.54 -10.22 -4.72
CA SER A 180 16.95 -10.15 -4.38
C SER A 180 17.46 -11.32 -3.53
N THR A 181 16.56 -12.09 -2.87
CA THR A 181 16.95 -13.22 -2.02
C THR A 181 16.12 -14.46 -2.33
N PRO A 182 16.61 -15.68 -2.01
CA PRO A 182 15.87 -16.92 -2.19
C PRO A 182 14.49 -16.88 -1.49
N GLU A 183 14.40 -16.32 -0.29
CA GLU A 183 13.16 -16.23 0.49
C GLU A 183 12.13 -15.31 -0.21
N LYS A 184 12.58 -14.15 -0.70
CA LYS A 184 11.74 -13.23 -1.48
C LYS A 184 11.29 -13.84 -2.79
N LYS A 185 12.14 -14.63 -3.45
CA LYS A 185 11.80 -15.39 -4.66
C LYS A 185 10.72 -16.43 -4.37
N ALA A 186 10.92 -17.24 -3.33
CA ALA A 186 9.94 -18.24 -2.90
C ALA A 186 8.59 -17.60 -2.54
N HIS A 187 8.63 -16.46 -1.83
CA HIS A 187 7.44 -15.70 -1.48
C HIS A 187 6.67 -15.26 -2.75
N ALA A 188 7.32 -14.64 -3.72
CA ALA A 188 6.66 -14.16 -4.92
C ALA A 188 6.04 -15.30 -5.75
N LEU A 189 6.74 -16.43 -5.88
CA LEU A 189 6.23 -17.63 -6.56
C LEU A 189 5.01 -18.21 -5.83
N ALA A 190 5.05 -18.30 -4.50
CA ALA A 190 3.92 -18.79 -3.68
C ALA A 190 2.68 -17.88 -3.78
N HIS A 191 2.85 -16.63 -4.19
CA HIS A 191 1.76 -15.67 -4.37
C HIS A 191 1.30 -15.51 -5.84
N GLY A 192 1.80 -16.36 -6.76
CA GLY A 192 1.29 -16.42 -8.12
C GLY A 192 2.19 -15.80 -9.19
N ALA A 193 3.44 -15.43 -8.88
CA ALA A 193 4.39 -15.08 -9.92
C ALA A 193 4.66 -16.29 -10.81
N SER A 194 4.60 -16.10 -12.13
CA SER A 194 4.87 -17.16 -13.12
C SER A 194 6.37 -17.45 -13.24
N ALA A 195 7.20 -16.41 -13.08
CA ALA A 195 8.65 -16.50 -13.05
C ALA A 195 9.27 -15.37 -12.22
N ILE A 196 10.43 -15.66 -11.63
CA ILE A 196 11.26 -14.65 -10.97
C ILE A 196 12.63 -14.62 -11.62
N VAL A 197 13.04 -13.44 -12.07
CA VAL A 197 14.33 -13.19 -12.70
C VAL A 197 15.21 -12.30 -11.81
N ASP A 198 16.48 -12.20 -12.15
CA ASP A 198 17.37 -11.23 -11.54
C ASP A 198 16.92 -9.80 -11.90
N GLY A 199 16.93 -8.92 -10.90
CA GLY A 199 16.50 -7.52 -11.03
C GLY A 199 17.61 -6.54 -11.46
N ASP A 200 18.82 -7.02 -11.80
CA ASP A 200 19.84 -6.14 -12.36
C ASP A 200 19.33 -5.44 -13.62
N PRO A 201 19.26 -4.09 -13.62
CA PRO A 201 18.66 -3.33 -14.72
C PRO A 201 19.33 -3.58 -16.07
N ALA A 202 20.65 -3.82 -16.10
CA ALA A 202 21.40 -3.97 -17.35
C ALA A 202 20.93 -5.17 -18.21
N GLY A 203 20.56 -6.29 -17.56
CA GLY A 203 20.11 -7.48 -18.26
C GLY A 203 18.63 -7.81 -18.10
N LEU A 204 17.86 -6.97 -17.37
CA LEU A 204 16.43 -7.25 -17.14
C LEU A 204 15.60 -7.37 -18.41
N PRO A 205 15.75 -6.47 -19.42
CA PRO A 205 14.98 -6.60 -20.66
C PRO A 205 15.21 -7.94 -21.38
N ASP A 206 16.45 -8.41 -21.48
CA ASP A 206 16.78 -9.67 -22.16
C ASP A 206 16.15 -10.87 -21.45
N ARG A 207 16.17 -10.86 -20.10
CA ARG A 207 15.54 -11.90 -19.29
C ARG A 207 14.02 -11.90 -19.46
N VAL A 208 13.39 -10.73 -19.55
CA VAL A 208 11.96 -10.60 -19.82
C VAL A 208 11.62 -11.08 -21.22
N PHE A 209 12.39 -10.70 -22.25
CA PHE A 209 12.18 -11.14 -23.61
C PHE A 209 12.34 -12.65 -23.76
N ALA A 210 13.29 -13.26 -23.08
CA ALA A 210 13.46 -14.72 -23.07
C ALA A 210 12.21 -15.47 -22.56
N LEU A 211 11.49 -14.89 -21.58
CA LEU A 211 10.27 -15.45 -21.00
C LEU A 211 8.99 -15.10 -21.77
N THR A 212 9.06 -14.19 -22.72
CA THR A 212 7.91 -13.68 -23.49
C THR A 212 8.07 -13.88 -25.00
N GLU A 213 8.90 -14.83 -25.41
CA GLU A 213 9.17 -15.15 -26.82
C GLU A 213 9.59 -13.91 -27.64
N GLY A 214 10.36 -13.03 -27.04
CA GLY A 214 10.82 -11.77 -27.62
C GLY A 214 9.81 -10.63 -27.65
N ARG A 215 8.58 -10.84 -27.16
CA ARG A 215 7.50 -9.83 -27.21
C ARG A 215 7.67 -8.70 -26.17
N GLY A 216 8.02 -9.03 -24.94
CA GLY A 216 7.97 -8.16 -23.77
C GLY A 216 6.63 -8.22 -23.04
N VAL A 217 6.47 -7.37 -21.99
CA VAL A 217 5.27 -7.31 -21.14
C VAL A 217 4.37 -6.13 -21.50
N ASP A 218 3.06 -6.27 -21.24
CA ASP A 218 2.08 -5.22 -21.52
C ASP A 218 2.14 -4.10 -20.49
N LEU A 219 2.42 -4.45 -19.22
CA LEU A 219 2.60 -3.49 -18.13
C LEU A 219 3.87 -3.78 -17.33
N ALA A 220 4.54 -2.74 -16.88
CA ALA A 220 5.63 -2.84 -15.91
C ALA A 220 5.36 -1.87 -14.74
N PHE A 221 5.46 -2.36 -13.49
CA PHE A 221 5.13 -1.59 -12.29
C PHE A 221 6.40 -1.25 -11.52
N ASP A 222 6.90 -0.05 -11.68
CA ASP A 222 8.13 0.40 -11.01
C ASP A 222 7.83 1.26 -9.78
N HIS A 223 8.49 0.94 -8.66
CA HIS A 223 8.46 1.72 -7.43
C HIS A 223 9.86 2.16 -6.97
N ILE A 224 10.87 1.84 -7.75
CA ILE A 224 12.28 2.07 -7.39
C ILE A 224 12.81 3.29 -8.12
N GLY A 225 12.47 3.46 -9.39
CA GLY A 225 13.02 4.53 -10.21
C GLY A 225 14.42 4.22 -10.72
N ALA A 226 15.27 5.26 -10.81
CA ALA A 226 16.64 5.17 -11.32
C ALA A 226 16.73 4.35 -12.63
N GLU A 227 17.80 3.56 -12.83
CA GLU A 227 17.97 2.71 -14.03
C GLU A 227 16.94 1.59 -14.15
N LEU A 228 16.23 1.23 -13.05
CA LEU A 228 15.22 0.19 -13.10
C LEU A 228 13.96 0.64 -13.86
N LEU A 229 13.56 1.90 -13.75
CA LEU A 229 12.49 2.45 -14.58
C LEU A 229 12.83 2.35 -16.06
N ILE A 230 14.07 2.64 -16.45
CA ILE A 230 14.54 2.52 -17.83
C ILE A 230 14.50 1.05 -18.30
N ALA A 231 14.93 0.12 -17.45
CA ALA A 231 14.84 -1.30 -17.73
C ALA A 231 13.39 -1.79 -17.88
N CYS A 232 12.47 -1.28 -17.05
CA CYS A 232 11.04 -1.54 -17.18
C CYS A 232 10.49 -1.05 -18.53
N ILE A 233 10.84 0.16 -18.97
CA ILE A 233 10.43 0.72 -20.27
C ILE A 233 10.93 -0.17 -21.42
N ARG A 234 12.20 -0.58 -21.37
CA ARG A 234 12.81 -1.44 -22.38
C ARG A 234 12.19 -2.84 -22.47
N SER A 235 11.67 -3.34 -21.35
CA SER A 235 11.03 -4.65 -21.24
C SER A 235 9.61 -4.70 -21.81
N LEU A 236 9.05 -3.56 -22.23
CA LEU A 236 7.66 -3.47 -22.70
C LEU A 236 7.48 -4.07 -24.09
N ALA A 237 6.31 -4.67 -24.27
CA ALA A 237 5.76 -5.05 -25.57
C ALA A 237 5.32 -3.81 -26.36
N PRO A 238 5.07 -3.93 -27.69
CA PRO A 238 4.40 -2.85 -28.44
C PRO A 238 3.11 -2.40 -27.76
N LEU A 239 2.89 -1.08 -27.67
CA LEU A 239 1.79 -0.42 -26.98
C LEU A 239 1.79 -0.60 -25.45
N GLY A 240 2.87 -1.11 -24.87
CA GLY A 240 2.99 -1.34 -23.42
C GLY A 240 3.17 -0.05 -22.63
N THR A 241 2.84 -0.12 -21.35
CA THR A 241 2.92 1.02 -20.41
C THR A 241 3.77 0.67 -19.18
N ALA A 242 4.74 1.51 -18.86
CA ALA A 242 5.43 1.49 -17.57
C ALA A 242 4.69 2.40 -16.58
N ILE A 243 4.33 1.86 -15.42
CA ILE A 243 3.65 2.58 -14.33
C ILE A 243 4.66 2.82 -13.22
N SER A 244 5.07 4.07 -13.02
CA SER A 244 5.93 4.50 -11.93
C SER A 244 5.08 5.04 -10.79
N TYR A 245 5.06 4.33 -9.64
CA TYR A 245 4.23 4.70 -8.50
C TYR A 245 5.03 5.09 -7.23
N ASN A 246 6.35 4.99 -7.31
CA ASN A 246 7.31 5.52 -6.33
C ASN A 246 8.68 5.68 -7.01
N ILE A 247 9.61 6.35 -6.33
CA ILE A 247 11.00 6.56 -6.78
C ILE A 247 11.97 6.35 -5.60
N ALA A 248 11.87 5.21 -4.92
CA ALA A 248 12.67 4.93 -3.72
C ALA A 248 14.19 5.00 -3.98
N GLY A 249 14.65 4.69 -5.19
CA GLY A 249 16.04 4.81 -5.64
C GLY A 249 16.37 6.13 -6.35
N GLY A 250 15.45 7.08 -6.34
CA GLY A 250 15.62 8.37 -7.02
C GLY A 250 15.14 8.41 -8.48
N PRO A 251 15.20 9.59 -9.12
CA PRO A 251 14.83 9.73 -10.52
C PRO A 251 15.86 9.04 -11.43
N PRO A 252 15.47 8.60 -12.64
CA PRO A 252 16.41 8.06 -13.62
C PRO A 252 17.39 9.15 -14.08
N ALA A 253 18.66 8.78 -14.28
CA ALA A 253 19.67 9.69 -14.82
C ALA A 253 19.44 9.97 -16.33
N ARG A 254 18.75 9.06 -17.02
CA ARG A 254 18.43 9.19 -18.44
C ARG A 254 17.13 9.96 -18.63
N ASP A 255 17.07 10.74 -19.71
CA ASP A 255 15.83 11.40 -20.14
C ASP A 255 14.82 10.34 -20.61
N VAL A 256 13.71 10.21 -19.88
CA VAL A 256 12.65 9.23 -20.15
C VAL A 256 12.00 9.47 -21.52
N PHE A 257 11.83 10.73 -21.94
CA PHE A 257 11.25 11.04 -23.24
C PHE A 257 12.18 10.59 -24.37
N MET A 258 13.47 10.84 -24.25
CA MET A 258 14.46 10.39 -25.24
C MET A 258 14.58 8.86 -25.26
N GLU A 259 14.42 8.18 -24.12
CA GLU A 259 14.36 6.73 -24.07
C GLU A 259 13.14 6.20 -24.84
N LEU A 260 11.95 6.77 -24.62
CA LEU A 260 10.74 6.42 -25.38
C LEU A 260 10.91 6.68 -26.89
N ARG A 261 11.58 7.80 -27.26
CA ARG A 261 11.87 8.14 -28.66
C ARG A 261 12.80 7.11 -29.32
N SER A 262 13.76 6.57 -28.58
CA SER A 262 14.65 5.51 -29.10
C SER A 262 13.91 4.21 -29.42
N LEU A 263 12.75 4.00 -28.80
CA LEU A 263 11.86 2.82 -28.97
C LEU A 263 10.57 3.17 -29.73
N LEU A 264 10.61 4.17 -30.58
CA LEU A 264 9.42 4.75 -31.24
C LEU A 264 8.54 3.73 -31.95
N SER A 265 9.14 2.71 -32.56
CA SER A 265 8.39 1.65 -33.26
C SER A 265 7.47 0.83 -32.36
N LYS A 266 7.67 0.87 -31.05
CA LYS A 266 6.82 0.17 -30.08
C LYS A 266 5.64 1.01 -29.58
N SER A 267 5.63 2.34 -29.79
CA SER A 267 4.57 3.25 -29.31
C SER A 267 4.30 3.10 -27.79
N LEU A 268 5.35 3.20 -26.97
CA LEU A 268 5.30 2.96 -25.54
C LEU A 268 4.74 4.17 -24.76
N ALA A 269 4.22 3.91 -23.56
CA ALA A 269 3.80 4.94 -22.62
C ALA A 269 4.49 4.79 -21.25
N VAL A 270 4.69 5.91 -20.57
CA VAL A 270 5.04 5.98 -19.15
C VAL A 270 3.97 6.75 -18.42
N ARG A 271 3.46 6.18 -17.34
CA ARG A 271 2.46 6.79 -16.47
C ARG A 271 3.03 6.90 -15.06
N THR A 272 3.10 8.12 -14.53
CA THR A 272 3.23 8.28 -13.08
C THR A 272 1.88 8.00 -12.43
N PHE A 273 1.84 7.26 -11.33
CA PHE A 273 0.62 6.88 -10.66
C PHE A 273 0.67 7.23 -9.18
N SER A 274 -0.42 7.82 -8.71
CA SER A 274 -0.67 8.02 -7.29
C SER A 274 -2.12 7.64 -6.98
N ILE A 275 -2.34 6.91 -5.90
CA ILE A 275 -3.68 6.61 -5.40
C ILE A 275 -4.48 7.88 -5.04
N HIS A 276 -3.77 9.00 -4.81
CA HIS A 276 -4.36 10.32 -4.56
C HIS A 276 -5.10 10.92 -5.76
N THR A 277 -4.97 10.32 -6.94
CA THR A 277 -5.83 10.63 -8.10
C THR A 277 -7.32 10.50 -7.76
N PHE A 278 -7.67 9.61 -6.84
CA PHE A 278 -9.05 9.36 -6.42
C PHE A 278 -9.47 10.14 -5.15
N ASP A 279 -8.67 11.10 -4.69
CA ASP A 279 -9.03 11.87 -3.49
C ASP A 279 -10.28 12.75 -3.71
N ALA A 280 -10.46 13.27 -4.92
CA ALA A 280 -11.64 14.05 -5.31
C ALA A 280 -12.87 13.19 -5.66
N ASP A 281 -12.69 11.90 -5.95
CA ASP A 281 -13.77 10.97 -6.26
C ASP A 281 -13.92 9.93 -5.14
N ARG A 282 -14.65 10.34 -4.10
CA ARG A 282 -14.90 9.49 -2.93
C ARG A 282 -15.62 8.19 -3.30
N GLN A 283 -16.57 8.25 -4.24
CA GLN A 283 -17.34 7.09 -4.64
C GLN A 283 -16.42 6.02 -5.25
N GLN A 284 -15.58 6.40 -6.21
CA GLN A 284 -14.64 5.46 -6.83
C GLN A 284 -13.60 4.96 -5.84
N ARG A 285 -13.08 5.84 -4.95
CA ARG A 285 -12.14 5.46 -3.90
C ARG A 285 -12.71 4.40 -2.97
N ARG A 286 -13.96 4.58 -2.51
CA ARG A 286 -14.65 3.61 -1.67
C ARG A 286 -14.94 2.31 -2.40
N ALA A 287 -15.44 2.36 -3.64
CA ALA A 287 -15.70 1.19 -4.46
C ALA A 287 -14.44 0.32 -4.67
N LEU A 288 -13.26 0.94 -4.83
CA LEU A 288 -11.98 0.22 -4.90
C LEU A 288 -11.66 -0.52 -3.59
N MET A 289 -11.95 0.08 -2.42
CA MET A 289 -11.71 -0.57 -1.12
C MET A 289 -12.73 -1.68 -0.87
N GLU A 290 -13.99 -1.47 -1.16
CA GLU A 290 -15.05 -2.48 -1.04
C GLU A 290 -14.76 -3.70 -1.93
N LYS A 291 -14.27 -3.47 -3.15
CA LYS A 291 -13.81 -4.55 -4.02
C LYS A 291 -12.59 -5.27 -3.44
N ALA A 292 -11.64 -4.54 -2.81
CA ALA A 292 -10.49 -5.14 -2.14
C ALA A 292 -10.92 -6.06 -0.98
N ILE A 293 -11.87 -5.60 -0.16
CA ILE A 293 -12.46 -6.40 0.91
C ILE A 293 -13.13 -7.66 0.35
N GLY A 294 -13.92 -7.53 -0.73
CA GLY A 294 -14.56 -8.66 -1.40
C GLY A 294 -13.56 -9.71 -1.90
N LEU A 295 -12.49 -9.28 -2.58
CA LEU A 295 -11.44 -10.16 -3.09
C LEU A 295 -10.70 -10.89 -1.96
N MET A 296 -10.39 -10.20 -0.87
CA MET A 296 -9.75 -10.82 0.30
C MET A 296 -10.70 -11.78 1.02
N SER A 297 -11.95 -11.40 1.20
CA SER A 297 -12.98 -12.26 1.82
C SER A 297 -13.24 -13.56 1.07
N GLN A 298 -13.14 -13.53 -0.26
CA GLN A 298 -13.28 -14.68 -1.16
C GLN A 298 -12.00 -15.51 -1.31
N GLY A 299 -10.89 -15.07 -0.71
CA GLY A 299 -9.59 -15.74 -0.81
C GLY A 299 -8.89 -15.57 -2.16
N ALA A 300 -9.40 -14.70 -3.04
CA ALA A 300 -8.75 -14.33 -4.31
C ALA A 300 -7.42 -13.58 -4.09
N VAL A 301 -7.33 -12.84 -3.00
CA VAL A 301 -6.13 -12.19 -2.51
C VAL A 301 -5.95 -12.50 -1.04
N ARG A 302 -4.74 -12.85 -0.64
CA ARG A 302 -4.36 -13.13 0.76
C ARG A 302 -3.42 -12.05 1.26
N ALA A 303 -3.55 -11.70 2.54
CA ALA A 303 -2.56 -10.83 3.18
C ALA A 303 -1.17 -11.46 3.12
N PRO A 304 -0.10 -10.66 2.97
CA PRO A 304 1.26 -11.17 3.06
C PRO A 304 1.54 -11.59 4.51
N PRO A 305 2.60 -12.38 4.77
CA PRO A 305 3.00 -12.72 6.13
C PRO A 305 3.08 -11.47 7.01
N THR A 306 2.47 -11.55 8.19
CA THR A 306 2.37 -10.41 9.11
C THR A 306 3.31 -10.61 10.30
N ARG A 307 4.08 -9.57 10.62
CA ARG A 307 4.86 -9.50 11.87
C ARG A 307 4.22 -8.48 12.78
N VAL A 308 3.82 -8.93 13.98
CA VAL A 308 3.14 -8.10 14.97
C VAL A 308 4.12 -7.68 16.05
N PHE A 309 4.12 -6.40 16.37
CA PHE A 309 4.93 -5.77 17.41
C PHE A 309 4.03 -5.00 18.37
N PRO A 310 4.33 -4.92 19.66
CA PRO A 310 3.63 -4.01 20.54
C PRO A 310 3.85 -2.56 20.08
N MET A 311 2.88 -1.69 20.32
CA MET A 311 2.98 -0.27 19.92
C MET A 311 4.17 0.44 20.59
N THR A 312 4.65 -0.05 21.73
CA THR A 312 5.88 0.39 22.38
C THR A 312 7.14 0.20 21.56
N GLU A 313 7.13 -0.68 20.57
CA GLU A 313 8.26 -0.97 19.67
C GLU A 313 8.15 -0.22 18.32
N VAL A 314 7.31 0.80 18.24
CA VAL A 314 7.07 1.57 17.00
C VAL A 314 8.35 2.10 16.36
N GLN A 315 9.32 2.53 17.15
CA GLN A 315 10.61 3.02 16.64
C GLN A 315 11.39 1.92 15.91
N GLU A 316 11.39 0.69 16.45
CA GLU A 316 12.04 -0.46 15.81
C GLU A 316 11.32 -0.84 14.51
N VAL A 317 10.00 -0.85 14.51
CA VAL A 317 9.18 -1.06 13.30
C VAL A 317 9.56 -0.05 12.21
N HIS A 318 9.73 1.22 12.57
CA HIS A 318 10.13 2.26 11.61
C HIS A 318 11.59 2.11 11.13
N ARG A 319 12.53 1.64 11.96
CA ARG A 319 13.89 1.29 11.50
C ARG A 319 13.86 0.17 10.47
N MET A 320 13.00 -0.83 10.67
CA MET A 320 12.81 -1.91 9.69
C MET A 320 12.22 -1.41 8.38
N LEU A 321 11.27 -0.45 8.42
CA LEU A 321 10.72 0.17 7.22
C LEU A 321 11.78 0.97 6.47
N ASP A 322 12.59 1.77 7.17
CA ASP A 322 13.68 2.56 6.57
C ASP A 322 14.73 1.66 5.90
N ALA A 323 15.05 0.52 6.51
CA ALA A 323 16.00 -0.45 5.97
C ALA A 323 15.45 -1.26 4.78
N GLY A 324 14.14 -1.17 4.47
CA GLY A 324 13.49 -2.04 3.46
C GLY A 324 13.62 -3.53 3.79
N ALA A 325 13.84 -3.86 5.06
CA ALA A 325 14.16 -5.22 5.52
C ALA A 325 12.90 -6.08 5.78
N SER A 326 11.71 -5.52 5.62
CA SER A 326 10.48 -6.26 5.90
C SER A 326 10.06 -7.13 4.72
N LEU A 327 9.90 -8.43 4.98
CA LEU A 327 9.12 -9.32 4.14
C LEU A 327 7.68 -9.33 4.70
N GLY A 328 6.71 -8.94 3.87
CA GLY A 328 5.31 -8.90 4.30
C GLY A 328 4.86 -7.57 4.94
N LYS A 329 3.94 -7.65 5.91
CA LYS A 329 3.33 -6.49 6.58
C LYS A 329 3.81 -6.36 8.01
N LEU A 330 4.21 -5.16 8.42
CA LEU A 330 4.45 -4.83 9.82
C LEU A 330 3.17 -4.26 10.43
N VAL A 331 2.82 -4.78 11.61
CA VAL A 331 1.59 -4.43 12.34
C VAL A 331 1.94 -4.09 13.77
N LEU A 332 1.38 -3.01 14.27
CA LEU A 332 1.45 -2.65 15.68
C LEU A 332 0.20 -3.17 16.40
N ALA A 333 0.40 -3.90 17.49
CA ALA A 333 -0.65 -4.23 18.44
C ALA A 333 -0.79 -3.07 19.43
N PRO A 334 -2.01 -2.51 19.60
CA PRO A 334 -2.21 -1.37 20.49
C PRO A 334 -2.01 -1.71 21.99
N ARG A 335 -2.07 -3.02 22.33
CA ARG A 335 -1.96 -3.53 23.71
C ARG A 335 -0.95 -4.64 23.81
#